data_917b27731b2bbe9b4648627ef42724e4
#
_entry.id   917b27731b2bbe9b4648627ef42724e4
#
_cell.length_a   1.000
_cell.length_b   1.000
_cell.length_c   1.000
_cell.angle_alpha   90.00
_cell.angle_beta   90.00
_cell.angle_gamma   90.00
#
_symmetry.space_group_name_H-M   'P 1'
#
loop_
_entity.id
_entity.type
_entity.pdbx_description
1 polymer ?
#
loop_
_entity_poly.entity_id
_entity_poly.type
_entity_poly.pdbx_seq_one_letter_code
_entity_poly.pdbx_strand_id
1 'polypeptide(L)'
;MEKIKKAWINGLFLAVTLAINTLGALGFINGLSQKKISDMFVTLITPSPSTFSIWSVIYALLIISIIVMIVKKDDSYYKSAVNQISTLFWVSCILNIAWIVSFSYVQIELSVLFILGFVITLSLICQKLLKIQDRKRWLLPLSFGIYTGWLFIATVVNIAAMLVKLKWNGFGIAAEIWAIIILIIAIFLVIAVLSKIRNAAFPLPIAWAYFGIYQFLNAPEGFKGEFGLLQNIALAGMVVLVALAVIQFYRNCLSLIPKS
;
A
#
# COMPACT_ATOMS: atom_id res chain seq x y z
N MET A 1 19.89 -4.74 -25.84
CA MET A 1 19.83 -3.27 -25.73
C MET A 1 18.47 -2.77 -25.19
N GLU A 2 17.34 -3.18 -25.74
CA GLU A 2 16.01 -2.68 -25.35
C GLU A 2 15.64 -2.92 -23.86
N LYS A 3 15.97 -4.08 -23.30
CA LYS A 3 15.65 -4.44 -21.90
C LYS A 3 16.44 -3.64 -20.87
N ILE A 4 17.70 -3.29 -21.17
CA ILE A 4 18.51 -2.40 -20.31
C ILE A 4 17.92 -1.00 -20.29
N LYS A 5 17.46 -0.49 -21.42
CA LYS A 5 16.77 0.81 -21.49
C LYS A 5 15.54 0.83 -20.59
N LYS A 6 14.71 -0.25 -20.58
CA LYS A 6 13.54 -0.35 -19.69
C LYS A 6 13.92 -0.32 -18.20
N ALA A 7 15.00 -0.97 -17.79
CA ALA A 7 15.44 -0.94 -16.38
C ALA A 7 15.89 0.47 -15.95
N TRP A 8 16.60 1.20 -16.82
CA TRP A 8 16.96 2.60 -16.56
C TRP A 8 15.75 3.53 -16.55
N ILE A 9 14.78 3.31 -17.44
CA ILE A 9 13.51 4.06 -17.45
C ILE A 9 12.75 3.79 -16.15
N ASN A 10 12.74 2.54 -15.61
CA ASN A 10 12.16 2.25 -14.29
C ASN A 10 12.83 3.10 -13.20
N GLY A 11 14.17 3.24 -13.24
CA GLY A 11 14.91 4.10 -12.32
C GLY A 11 14.51 5.57 -12.42
N LEU A 12 14.36 6.09 -13.64
CA LEU A 12 13.90 7.47 -13.86
C LEU A 12 12.49 7.70 -13.31
N PHE A 13 11.54 6.81 -13.61
CA PHE A 13 10.18 6.90 -13.08
C PHE A 13 10.14 6.85 -11.56
N LEU A 14 10.95 5.97 -10.95
CA LEU A 14 11.05 5.91 -9.48
C LEU A 14 11.63 7.21 -8.91
N ALA A 15 12.70 7.75 -9.51
CA ALA A 15 13.32 8.99 -9.03
C ALA A 15 12.35 10.16 -9.06
N VAL A 16 11.60 10.33 -10.16
CA VAL A 16 10.56 11.37 -10.27
C VAL A 16 9.45 11.15 -9.24
N THR A 17 9.01 9.91 -9.07
CA THR A 17 8.00 9.56 -8.06
C THR A 17 8.46 9.93 -6.65
N LEU A 18 9.69 9.58 -6.28
CA LEU A 18 10.27 9.92 -4.98
C LEU A 18 10.37 11.42 -4.77
N ALA A 19 10.80 12.17 -5.78
CA ALA A 19 10.88 13.63 -5.72
C ALA A 19 9.49 14.25 -5.45
N ILE A 20 8.46 13.87 -6.19
CA ILE A 20 7.09 14.39 -6.01
C ILE A 20 6.52 14.00 -4.64
N ASN A 21 6.75 12.76 -4.18
CA ASN A 21 6.32 12.33 -2.85
C ASN A 21 7.00 13.14 -1.73
N THR A 22 8.30 13.43 -1.88
CA THR A 22 9.04 14.28 -0.94
C THR A 22 8.48 15.70 -0.92
N LEU A 23 8.24 16.31 -2.08
CA LEU A 23 7.65 17.64 -2.20
C LEU A 23 6.25 17.70 -1.55
N GLY A 24 5.43 16.65 -1.74
CA GLY A 24 4.11 16.54 -1.10
C GLY A 24 4.20 16.38 0.41
N ALA A 25 5.11 15.53 0.89
CA ALA A 25 5.32 15.31 2.34
C ALA A 25 5.78 16.58 3.05
N LEU A 26 6.62 17.38 2.40
CA LEU A 26 7.12 18.66 2.91
C LEU A 26 6.15 19.84 2.72
N GLY A 27 5.07 19.66 1.98
CA GLY A 27 4.08 20.72 1.70
C GLY A 27 4.49 21.68 0.58
N PHE A 28 5.50 21.36 -0.22
CA PHE A 28 5.98 22.26 -1.30
C PHE A 28 5.08 22.28 -2.54
N ILE A 29 4.11 21.37 -2.66
CA ILE A 29 3.20 21.36 -3.81
C ILE A 29 2.12 22.45 -3.69
N ASN A 30 1.49 22.56 -2.52
CA ASN A 30 0.38 23.50 -2.29
C ASN A 30 0.37 24.10 -0.87
N GLY A 31 1.52 24.27 -0.24
CA GLY A 31 1.63 24.87 1.10
C GLY A 31 1.16 23.97 2.25
N LEU A 32 0.55 22.83 1.98
CA LEU A 32 0.07 21.86 2.96
C LEU A 32 0.80 20.52 2.83
N SER A 33 1.34 20.03 3.95
CA SER A 33 1.90 18.68 3.98
C SER A 33 0.79 17.62 3.91
N GLN A 34 1.11 16.43 3.40
CA GLN A 34 0.16 15.31 3.36
C GLN A 34 -0.41 14.99 4.74
N LYS A 35 0.40 15.12 5.81
CA LYS A 35 -0.06 14.96 7.19
C LYS A 35 -1.13 16.00 7.54
N LYS A 36 -0.90 17.28 7.29
CA LYS A 36 -1.87 18.34 7.57
C LYS A 36 -3.20 18.11 6.84
N ILE A 37 -3.14 17.64 5.58
CA ILE A 37 -4.35 17.33 4.80
C ILE A 37 -5.07 16.11 5.41
N SER A 38 -4.33 15.06 5.78
CA SER A 38 -4.90 13.90 6.47
C SER A 38 -5.58 14.29 7.78
N ASP A 39 -4.98 15.20 8.55
CA ASP A 39 -5.52 15.69 9.82
C ASP A 39 -6.82 16.54 9.63
N MET A 40 -7.10 17.03 8.41
CA MET A 40 -8.38 17.72 8.10
C MET A 40 -9.56 16.73 7.97
N PHE A 41 -9.31 15.47 7.70
CA PHE A 41 -10.32 14.46 7.40
C PHE A 41 -10.12 13.20 8.25
N VAL A 42 -9.88 13.39 9.56
CA VAL A 42 -9.67 12.29 10.51
C VAL A 42 -10.91 11.40 10.59
N THR A 43 -10.69 10.11 10.60
CA THR A 43 -11.71 9.06 10.76
C THR A 43 -11.29 8.09 11.85
N LEU A 44 -12.22 7.29 12.36
CA LEU A 44 -11.93 6.23 13.36
C LEU A 44 -11.02 5.12 12.83
N ILE A 45 -10.74 5.08 11.53
CA ILE A 45 -9.76 4.17 10.91
C ILE A 45 -8.49 4.87 10.42
N THR A 46 -8.28 6.13 10.82
CA THR A 46 -7.01 6.83 10.55
C THR A 46 -5.91 6.21 11.40
N PRO A 47 -4.80 5.75 10.80
CA PRO A 47 -3.69 5.18 11.57
C PRO A 47 -2.83 6.27 12.21
N SER A 48 -2.12 5.92 13.27
CA SER A 48 -1.18 6.85 13.94
C SER A 48 -0.12 7.39 12.98
N PRO A 49 0.39 8.62 13.18
CA PRO A 49 1.41 9.21 12.32
C PRO A 49 2.67 8.36 12.15
N SER A 50 3.08 7.62 13.20
CA SER A 50 4.24 6.72 13.16
C SER A 50 4.10 5.58 12.14
N THR A 51 2.87 5.19 11.82
CA THR A 51 2.57 4.12 10.86
C THR A 51 3.07 4.46 9.45
N PHE A 52 3.12 5.75 9.10
CA PHE A 52 3.60 6.20 7.79
C PHE A 52 5.10 5.99 7.56
N SER A 53 5.88 5.63 8.61
CA SER A 53 7.30 5.24 8.49
C SER A 53 7.52 4.07 7.52
N ILE A 54 6.49 3.26 7.26
CA ILE A 54 6.52 2.17 6.27
C ILE A 54 6.91 2.64 4.86
N TRP A 55 6.67 3.90 4.51
CA TRP A 55 7.11 4.46 3.23
C TRP A 55 8.63 4.38 3.05
N SER A 56 9.40 4.57 4.13
CA SER A 56 10.86 4.42 4.09
C SER A 56 11.27 2.99 3.71
N VAL A 57 10.57 1.99 4.24
CA VAL A 57 10.81 0.57 3.91
C VAL A 57 10.43 0.30 2.45
N ILE A 58 9.26 0.77 2.00
CA ILE A 58 8.79 0.59 0.63
C ILE A 58 9.78 1.20 -0.36
N TYR A 59 10.19 2.44 -0.15
CA TYR A 59 11.10 3.14 -1.05
C TYR A 59 12.50 2.52 -1.06
N ALA A 60 13.02 2.11 0.10
CA ALA A 60 14.30 1.39 0.18
C ALA A 60 14.24 0.07 -0.63
N LEU A 61 13.18 -0.72 -0.48
CA LEU A 61 12.98 -1.96 -1.23
C LEU A 61 12.86 -1.71 -2.73
N LEU A 62 12.16 -0.66 -3.16
CA LEU A 62 12.03 -0.31 -4.58
C LEU A 62 13.36 0.16 -5.17
N ILE A 63 14.12 1.01 -4.47
CA ILE A 63 15.47 1.44 -4.90
C ILE A 63 16.37 0.23 -5.08
N ILE A 64 16.45 -0.65 -4.09
CA ILE A 64 17.24 -1.88 -4.15
C ILE A 64 16.78 -2.75 -5.33
N SER A 65 15.47 -2.90 -5.53
CA SER A 65 14.91 -3.67 -6.64
C SER A 65 15.32 -3.13 -8.00
N ILE A 66 15.28 -1.82 -8.20
CA ILE A 66 15.70 -1.16 -9.45
C ILE A 66 17.20 -1.34 -9.68
N ILE A 67 18.03 -1.11 -8.65
CA ILE A 67 19.48 -1.31 -8.74
C ILE A 67 19.79 -2.75 -9.14
N VAL A 68 19.16 -3.73 -8.49
CA VAL A 68 19.37 -5.16 -8.80
C VAL A 68 18.92 -5.49 -10.21
N MET A 69 17.79 -4.96 -10.69
CA MET A 69 17.33 -5.14 -12.07
C MET A 69 18.32 -4.57 -13.11
N ILE A 70 19.00 -3.46 -12.79
CA ILE A 70 20.02 -2.85 -13.66
C ILE A 70 21.32 -3.66 -13.64
N VAL A 71 21.81 -4.01 -12.43
CA VAL A 71 23.09 -4.70 -12.26
C VAL A 71 23.02 -6.14 -12.77
N LYS A 72 21.93 -6.85 -12.46
CA LYS A 72 21.72 -8.26 -12.87
C LYS A 72 20.99 -8.35 -14.23
N LYS A 73 21.32 -7.47 -15.15
CA LYS A 73 20.71 -7.39 -16.49
C LYS A 73 20.80 -8.68 -17.31
N ASP A 74 21.80 -9.54 -17.05
CA ASP A 74 22.02 -10.78 -17.79
C ASP A 74 21.37 -12.01 -17.15
N ASP A 75 20.88 -11.88 -15.93
CA ASP A 75 20.12 -12.91 -15.22
C ASP A 75 18.73 -13.10 -15.86
N SER A 76 18.37 -14.36 -16.12
CA SER A 76 17.13 -14.72 -16.84
C SER A 76 15.86 -14.26 -16.12
N TYR A 77 15.84 -14.37 -14.79
CA TYR A 77 14.72 -13.94 -13.97
C TYR A 77 14.51 -12.43 -14.06
N TYR A 78 15.56 -11.62 -13.83
CA TYR A 78 15.45 -10.17 -13.87
C TYR A 78 15.17 -9.65 -15.29
N LYS A 79 15.69 -10.30 -16.32
CA LYS A 79 15.31 -10.02 -17.72
C LYS A 79 13.81 -10.21 -17.95
N SER A 80 13.27 -11.32 -17.46
CA SER A 80 11.84 -11.63 -17.58
C SER A 80 11.00 -10.63 -16.77
N ALA A 81 11.42 -10.33 -15.53
CA ALA A 81 10.75 -9.36 -14.66
C ALA A 81 10.67 -7.99 -15.34
N VAL A 82 11.80 -7.41 -15.76
CA VAL A 82 11.83 -6.11 -16.47
C VAL A 82 10.88 -6.10 -17.66
N ASN A 83 10.86 -7.17 -18.44
CA ASN A 83 9.99 -7.22 -19.63
C ASN A 83 8.50 -7.26 -19.28
N GLN A 84 8.13 -7.98 -18.21
CA GLN A 84 6.73 -8.19 -17.86
C GLN A 84 6.13 -7.09 -16.98
N ILE A 85 6.94 -6.43 -16.13
CA ILE A 85 6.41 -5.48 -15.15
C ILE A 85 6.69 -4.00 -15.46
N SER A 86 7.68 -3.65 -16.31
CA SER A 86 8.10 -2.26 -16.48
C SER A 86 6.96 -1.33 -16.89
N THR A 87 6.14 -1.70 -17.86
CA THR A 87 5.02 -0.85 -18.30
C THR A 87 4.01 -0.62 -17.15
N LEU A 88 3.66 -1.67 -16.41
CA LEU A 88 2.78 -1.53 -15.24
C LEU A 88 3.45 -0.68 -14.14
N PHE A 89 4.77 -0.80 -13.97
CA PHE A 89 5.50 0.01 -13.02
C PHE A 89 5.48 1.50 -13.40
N TRP A 90 5.65 1.85 -14.68
CA TRP A 90 5.51 3.24 -15.13
C TRP A 90 4.11 3.78 -14.89
N VAL A 91 3.07 3.00 -15.22
CA VAL A 91 1.68 3.35 -14.92
C VAL A 91 1.47 3.56 -13.42
N SER A 92 2.02 2.68 -12.57
CA SER A 92 1.93 2.83 -11.12
C SER A 92 2.63 4.11 -10.61
N CYS A 93 3.77 4.49 -11.18
CA CYS A 93 4.46 5.73 -10.87
C CYS A 93 3.63 6.98 -11.26
N ILE A 94 3.04 6.97 -12.45
CA ILE A 94 2.16 8.06 -12.91
C ILE A 94 0.94 8.19 -11.99
N LEU A 95 0.29 7.08 -11.64
CA LEU A 95 -0.86 7.08 -10.74
C LEU A 95 -0.49 7.53 -9.31
N ASN A 96 0.69 7.16 -8.82
CA ASN A 96 1.22 7.65 -7.55
C ASN A 96 1.39 9.18 -7.58
N ILE A 97 2.04 9.71 -8.61
CA ILE A 97 2.23 11.15 -8.78
C ILE A 97 0.88 11.87 -8.84
N ALA A 98 -0.06 11.38 -9.65
CA ALA A 98 -1.39 11.94 -9.80
C ALA A 98 -2.16 11.91 -8.47
N TRP A 99 -2.05 10.81 -7.71
CA TRP A 99 -2.63 10.67 -6.38
C TRP A 99 -2.06 11.73 -5.42
N ILE A 100 -0.74 11.84 -5.31
CA ILE A 100 -0.08 12.79 -4.40
C ILE A 100 -0.41 14.25 -4.77
N VAL A 101 -0.38 14.59 -6.05
CA VAL A 101 -0.72 15.94 -6.51
C VAL A 101 -2.17 16.27 -6.19
N SER A 102 -3.13 15.40 -6.56
CA SER A 102 -4.55 15.61 -6.26
C SER A 102 -4.81 15.73 -4.75
N PHE A 103 -4.16 14.86 -3.95
CA PHE A 103 -4.26 14.90 -2.49
C PHE A 103 -3.71 16.21 -1.93
N SER A 104 -2.54 16.68 -2.43
CA SER A 104 -1.93 17.94 -2.02
C SER A 104 -2.81 19.16 -2.32
N TYR A 105 -3.61 19.12 -3.38
CA TYR A 105 -4.61 20.15 -3.69
C TYR A 105 -5.97 19.93 -3.00
N VAL A 106 -6.03 19.01 -2.04
CA VAL A 106 -7.26 18.68 -1.27
C VAL A 106 -8.40 18.16 -2.17
N GLN A 107 -8.06 17.66 -3.37
CA GLN A 107 -9.00 16.99 -4.29
C GLN A 107 -9.12 15.51 -3.91
N ILE A 108 -9.69 15.25 -2.72
CA ILE A 108 -9.69 13.90 -2.13
C ILE A 108 -10.46 12.91 -3.01
N GLU A 109 -11.57 13.33 -3.62
CA GLU A 109 -12.40 12.49 -4.50
C GLU A 109 -11.59 12.01 -5.71
N LEU A 110 -10.84 12.91 -6.33
CA LEU A 110 -9.97 12.59 -7.46
C LEU A 110 -8.80 11.72 -7.01
N SER A 111 -8.25 11.98 -5.83
CA SER A 111 -7.17 11.18 -5.25
C SER A 111 -7.61 9.73 -5.00
N VAL A 112 -8.86 9.48 -4.60
CA VAL A 112 -9.43 8.12 -4.46
C VAL A 112 -9.40 7.36 -5.80
N LEU A 113 -9.75 8.00 -6.90
CA LEU A 113 -9.71 7.36 -8.21
C LEU A 113 -8.28 6.95 -8.61
N PHE A 114 -7.31 7.83 -8.38
CA PHE A 114 -5.92 7.55 -8.69
C PHE A 114 -5.32 6.46 -7.79
N ILE A 115 -5.55 6.49 -6.47
CA ILE A 115 -5.02 5.46 -5.57
C ILE A 115 -5.68 4.10 -5.82
N LEU A 116 -6.95 4.05 -6.22
CA LEU A 116 -7.63 2.82 -6.61
C LEU A 116 -6.99 2.21 -7.87
N GLY A 117 -6.80 3.00 -8.93
CA GLY A 117 -6.06 2.56 -10.12
C GLY A 117 -4.64 2.11 -9.79
N PHE A 118 -3.99 2.77 -8.85
CA PHE A 118 -2.64 2.48 -8.42
C PHE A 118 -2.54 1.10 -7.72
N VAL A 119 -3.40 0.81 -6.74
CA VAL A 119 -3.38 -0.50 -6.05
C VAL A 119 -3.75 -1.65 -6.99
N ILE A 120 -4.66 -1.43 -7.95
CA ILE A 120 -4.98 -2.41 -8.99
C ILE A 120 -3.73 -2.70 -9.83
N THR A 121 -3.03 -1.66 -10.28
CA THR A 121 -1.80 -1.80 -11.09
C THR A 121 -0.71 -2.57 -10.35
N LEU A 122 -0.50 -2.29 -9.05
CA LEU A 122 0.45 -3.04 -8.22
C LEU A 122 0.03 -4.50 -8.03
N SER A 123 -1.27 -4.77 -7.88
CA SER A 123 -1.79 -6.13 -7.81
C SER A 123 -1.52 -6.92 -9.11
N LEU A 124 -1.63 -6.26 -10.27
CA LEU A 124 -1.27 -6.85 -11.56
C LEU A 124 0.24 -7.13 -11.66
N ILE A 125 1.10 -6.27 -11.11
CA ILE A 125 2.54 -6.53 -11.01
C ILE A 125 2.80 -7.79 -10.17
N CYS A 126 2.16 -7.93 -9.01
CA CYS A 126 2.27 -9.14 -8.18
C CYS A 126 1.85 -10.40 -8.95
N GLN A 127 0.75 -10.34 -9.74
CA GLN A 127 0.32 -11.46 -10.58
C GLN A 127 1.33 -11.78 -11.70
N LYS A 128 1.99 -10.79 -12.30
CA LYS A 128 3.06 -11.01 -13.28
C LYS A 128 4.28 -11.65 -12.64
N LEU A 129 4.69 -11.20 -11.45
CA LEU A 129 5.78 -11.80 -10.69
C LEU A 129 5.47 -13.25 -10.29
N LEU A 130 4.22 -13.57 -9.99
CA LEU A 130 3.78 -14.94 -9.71
C LEU A 130 3.99 -15.87 -10.91
N LYS A 131 3.89 -15.38 -12.16
CA LYS A 131 4.06 -16.18 -13.38
C LYS A 131 5.52 -16.46 -13.73
N ILE A 132 6.46 -15.66 -13.23
CA ILE A 132 7.90 -15.78 -13.51
C ILE A 132 8.69 -16.25 -12.29
N GLN A 133 8.00 -16.90 -11.34
CA GLN A 133 8.56 -17.27 -10.04
C GLN A 133 9.87 -18.09 -10.16
N ASP A 134 10.79 -17.82 -9.24
CA ASP A 134 12.01 -18.57 -9.01
C ASP A 134 12.22 -18.68 -7.48
N ARG A 135 12.48 -19.88 -7.00
CA ARG A 135 12.61 -20.21 -5.57
C ARG A 135 13.61 -19.34 -4.81
N LYS A 136 14.64 -18.87 -5.49
CA LYS A 136 15.74 -18.09 -4.87
C LYS A 136 15.51 -16.58 -4.93
N ARG A 137 14.42 -16.12 -5.54
CA ARG A 137 14.18 -14.70 -5.85
C ARG A 137 13.07 -14.14 -4.98
N TRP A 138 13.43 -13.57 -3.85
CA TRP A 138 12.49 -13.01 -2.87
C TRP A 138 12.33 -11.49 -2.97
N LEU A 139 13.32 -10.76 -3.53
CA LEU A 139 13.36 -9.30 -3.49
C LEU A 139 12.15 -8.63 -4.17
N LEU A 140 11.88 -8.94 -5.43
CA LEU A 140 10.74 -8.33 -6.14
C LEU A 140 9.38 -8.75 -5.54
N PRO A 141 9.14 -10.04 -5.21
CA PRO A 141 7.93 -10.43 -4.49
C PRO A 141 7.74 -9.70 -3.15
N LEU A 142 8.81 -9.52 -2.37
CA LEU A 142 8.76 -8.76 -1.12
C LEU A 142 8.41 -7.30 -1.37
N SER A 143 9.15 -6.63 -2.26
CA SER A 143 8.99 -5.20 -2.54
C SER A 143 7.58 -4.87 -3.01
N PHE A 144 7.08 -5.60 -4.02
CA PHE A 144 5.75 -5.35 -4.56
C PHE A 144 4.63 -5.90 -3.68
N GLY A 145 4.88 -6.96 -2.89
CA GLY A 145 3.93 -7.44 -1.88
C GLY A 145 3.68 -6.41 -0.79
N ILE A 146 4.74 -5.89 -0.17
CA ILE A 146 4.68 -4.82 0.84
C ILE A 146 4.03 -3.56 0.25
N TYR A 147 4.44 -3.14 -0.93
CA TYR A 147 3.90 -1.94 -1.57
C TYR A 147 2.40 -2.06 -1.87
N THR A 148 1.98 -3.19 -2.45
CA THR A 148 0.56 -3.46 -2.75
C THR A 148 -0.29 -3.47 -1.48
N GLY A 149 0.18 -4.12 -0.41
CA GLY A 149 -0.54 -4.19 0.85
C GLY A 149 -0.70 -2.83 1.51
N TRP A 150 0.35 -2.00 1.50
CA TRP A 150 0.24 -0.63 2.01
C TRP A 150 -0.74 0.20 1.20
N LEU A 151 -0.67 0.15 -0.12
CA LEU A 151 -1.61 0.88 -0.99
C LEU A 151 -3.04 0.37 -0.87
N PHE A 152 -3.25 -0.92 -0.58
CA PHE A 152 -4.57 -1.45 -0.32
C PHE A 152 -5.23 -0.75 0.88
N ILE A 153 -4.56 -0.72 2.04
CA ILE A 153 -5.15 -0.08 3.23
C ILE A 153 -5.18 1.44 3.10
N ALA A 154 -4.19 2.06 2.45
CA ALA A 154 -4.20 3.48 2.16
C ALA A 154 -5.40 3.88 1.27
N THR A 155 -5.83 3.01 0.34
CA THR A 155 -7.04 3.21 -0.46
C THR A 155 -8.29 3.21 0.43
N VAL A 156 -8.40 2.28 1.37
CA VAL A 156 -9.53 2.21 2.32
C VAL A 156 -9.60 3.48 3.17
N VAL A 157 -8.47 3.93 3.72
CA VAL A 157 -8.39 5.15 4.52
C VAL A 157 -8.70 6.40 3.68
N ASN A 158 -8.23 6.45 2.42
CA ASN A 158 -8.50 7.57 1.53
C ASN A 158 -9.99 7.66 1.14
N ILE A 159 -10.67 6.52 0.95
CA ILE A 159 -12.13 6.48 0.74
C ILE A 159 -12.85 7.00 1.99
N ALA A 160 -12.45 6.59 3.20
CA ALA A 160 -13.06 7.10 4.42
C ALA A 160 -12.87 8.62 4.57
N ALA A 161 -11.68 9.15 4.28
CA ALA A 161 -11.40 10.58 4.27
C ALA A 161 -12.27 11.34 3.24
N MET A 162 -12.51 10.76 2.06
CA MET A 162 -13.41 11.31 1.05
C MET A 162 -14.86 11.41 1.59
N LEU A 163 -15.35 10.38 2.26
CA LEU A 163 -16.70 10.39 2.83
C LEU A 163 -16.86 11.47 3.91
N VAL A 164 -15.83 11.69 4.73
CA VAL A 164 -15.81 12.82 5.70
C VAL A 164 -15.85 14.15 4.98
N LYS A 165 -15.02 14.35 3.93
CA LYS A 165 -15.02 15.59 3.14
C LYS A 165 -16.38 15.86 2.51
N LEU A 166 -17.06 14.82 2.00
CA LEU A 166 -18.39 14.91 1.39
C LEU A 166 -19.52 15.06 2.44
N LYS A 167 -19.18 15.11 3.74
CA LYS A 167 -20.14 15.18 4.84
C LYS A 167 -21.22 14.07 4.76
N TRP A 168 -20.78 12.87 4.35
CA TRP A 168 -21.70 11.74 4.27
C TRP A 168 -22.27 11.40 5.65
N ASN A 169 -23.58 11.28 5.76
CA ASN A 169 -24.28 11.08 7.02
C ASN A 169 -24.30 9.62 7.51
N GLY A 170 -23.62 8.69 6.81
CA GLY A 170 -23.58 7.28 7.19
C GLY A 170 -24.93 6.58 7.19
N PHE A 171 -25.94 7.09 6.48
CA PHE A 171 -27.33 6.60 6.57
C PHE A 171 -27.89 6.63 8.00
N GLY A 172 -27.39 7.52 8.87
CA GLY A 172 -27.77 7.59 10.27
C GLY A 172 -27.13 6.53 11.18
N ILE A 173 -26.24 5.69 10.66
CA ILE A 173 -25.48 4.69 11.45
C ILE A 173 -24.28 5.38 12.08
N ALA A 174 -24.00 5.04 13.35
CA ALA A 174 -22.86 5.60 14.09
C ALA A 174 -21.52 5.34 13.39
N ALA A 175 -20.61 6.32 13.45
CA ALA A 175 -19.29 6.22 12.81
C ALA A 175 -18.46 5.02 13.30
N GLU A 176 -18.59 4.63 14.57
CA GLU A 176 -17.94 3.46 15.13
C GLU A 176 -18.39 2.16 14.43
N ILE A 177 -19.69 2.00 14.20
CA ILE A 177 -20.24 0.81 13.51
C ILE A 177 -19.71 0.76 12.07
N TRP A 178 -19.66 1.89 11.37
CA TRP A 178 -19.07 1.96 10.04
C TRP A 178 -17.57 1.61 10.04
N ALA A 179 -16.81 2.09 11.03
CA ALA A 179 -15.39 1.75 11.16
C ALA A 179 -15.20 0.23 11.35
N ILE A 180 -16.01 -0.40 12.20
CA ILE A 180 -16.02 -1.85 12.41
C ILE A 180 -16.31 -2.60 11.10
N ILE A 181 -17.38 -2.21 10.41
CA ILE A 181 -17.78 -2.82 9.12
C ILE A 181 -16.66 -2.70 8.10
N ILE A 182 -16.05 -1.53 7.96
CA ILE A 182 -14.95 -1.28 7.01
C ILE A 182 -13.74 -2.18 7.33
N LEU A 183 -13.33 -2.28 8.58
CA LEU A 183 -12.21 -3.13 8.97
C LEU A 183 -12.50 -4.62 8.68
N ILE A 184 -13.71 -5.10 8.98
CA ILE A 184 -14.10 -6.48 8.68
C ILE A 184 -14.12 -6.74 7.17
N ILE A 185 -14.74 -5.86 6.40
CA ILE A 185 -14.79 -5.97 4.92
C ILE A 185 -13.37 -5.94 4.34
N ALA A 186 -12.49 -5.09 4.86
CA ALA A 186 -11.10 -5.03 4.41
C ALA A 186 -10.38 -6.37 4.58
N ILE A 187 -10.60 -7.11 5.68
CA ILE A 187 -10.02 -8.46 5.87
C ILE A 187 -10.55 -9.44 4.79
N PHE A 188 -11.85 -9.44 4.51
CA PHE A 188 -12.41 -10.30 3.45
C PHE A 188 -11.84 -9.96 2.08
N LEU A 189 -11.68 -8.67 1.77
CA LEU A 189 -11.04 -8.22 0.53
C LEU A 189 -9.56 -8.64 0.48
N VAL A 190 -8.84 -8.59 1.60
CA VAL A 190 -7.46 -9.11 1.68
C VAL A 190 -7.42 -10.58 1.33
N ILE A 191 -8.32 -11.40 1.86
CA ILE A 191 -8.40 -12.83 1.53
C ILE A 191 -8.66 -13.03 0.04
N ALA A 192 -9.59 -12.26 -0.54
CA ALA A 192 -9.91 -12.33 -1.97
C ALA A 192 -8.70 -11.95 -2.85
N VAL A 193 -8.02 -10.86 -2.54
CA VAL A 193 -6.81 -10.41 -3.27
C VAL A 193 -5.67 -11.42 -3.09
N LEU A 194 -5.43 -11.88 -1.84
CA LEU A 194 -4.39 -12.85 -1.52
C LEU A 194 -4.56 -14.16 -2.31
N SER A 195 -5.81 -14.60 -2.51
CA SER A 195 -6.10 -15.80 -3.33
C SER A 195 -5.61 -15.67 -4.78
N LYS A 196 -5.52 -14.46 -5.31
CA LYS A 196 -5.10 -14.15 -6.69
C LYS A 196 -3.60 -13.89 -6.82
N ILE A 197 -3.03 -13.12 -5.89
CA ILE A 197 -1.61 -12.74 -5.95
C ILE A 197 -0.70 -13.74 -5.23
N ARG A 198 -1.23 -14.51 -4.29
CA ARG A 198 -0.56 -15.57 -3.51
C ARG A 198 0.77 -15.14 -2.89
N ASN A 199 0.87 -13.86 -2.50
CA ASN A 199 2.07 -13.24 -1.94
C ASN A 199 1.95 -13.10 -0.43
N ALA A 200 2.78 -13.82 0.32
CA ALA A 200 2.73 -13.84 1.79
C ALA A 200 3.14 -12.50 2.44
N ALA A 201 3.87 -11.63 1.75
CA ALA A 201 4.22 -10.31 2.27
C ALA A 201 3.05 -9.29 2.20
N PHE A 202 2.04 -9.54 1.34
CA PHE A 202 0.94 -8.61 1.10
C PHE A 202 0.12 -8.26 2.35
N PRO A 203 -0.26 -9.18 3.25
CA PRO A 203 -1.04 -8.84 4.44
C PRO A 203 -0.27 -8.06 5.51
N LEU A 204 1.08 -8.12 5.52
CA LEU A 204 1.90 -7.55 6.60
C LEU A 204 1.76 -6.03 6.75
N PRO A 205 1.85 -5.20 5.70
CA PRO A 205 1.65 -3.76 5.84
C PRO A 205 0.21 -3.38 6.20
N ILE A 206 -0.76 -4.22 5.87
CA ILE A 206 -2.15 -4.03 6.30
C ILE A 206 -2.27 -4.29 7.80
N ALA A 207 -1.63 -5.35 8.31
CA ALA A 207 -1.53 -5.60 9.75
C ALA A 207 -0.84 -4.44 10.49
N TRP A 208 0.22 -3.89 9.93
CA TRP A 208 0.89 -2.69 10.44
C TRP A 208 -0.05 -1.48 10.53
N ALA A 209 -0.89 -1.25 9.51
CA ALA A 209 -1.89 -0.20 9.53
C ALA A 209 -2.97 -0.43 10.60
N TYR A 210 -3.44 -1.66 10.79
CA TYR A 210 -4.39 -2.01 11.86
C TYR A 210 -3.80 -1.75 13.25
N PHE A 211 -2.53 -2.07 13.45
CA PHE A 211 -1.82 -1.70 14.67
C PHE A 211 -1.76 -0.18 14.84
N GLY A 212 -1.48 0.57 13.78
CA GLY A 212 -1.49 2.03 13.81
C GLY A 212 -2.87 2.62 14.11
N ILE A 213 -3.96 2.01 13.61
CA ILE A 213 -5.34 2.40 13.96
C ILE A 213 -5.57 2.17 15.45
N TYR A 214 -5.22 0.99 15.98
CA TYR A 214 -5.29 0.70 17.41
C TYR A 214 -4.51 1.73 18.24
N GLN A 215 -3.28 2.07 17.85
CA GLN A 215 -2.49 3.09 18.54
C GLN A 215 -3.18 4.44 18.54
N PHE A 216 -3.73 4.90 17.42
CA PHE A 216 -4.37 6.21 17.30
C PHE A 216 -5.69 6.28 18.08
N LEU A 217 -6.44 5.18 18.15
CA LEU A 217 -7.63 5.08 18.98
C LEU A 217 -7.34 5.24 20.47
N ASN A 218 -6.13 4.83 20.92
CA ASN A 218 -5.71 4.94 22.31
C ASN A 218 -4.94 6.24 22.62
N ALA A 219 -4.37 6.89 21.62
CA ALA A 219 -3.47 8.02 21.80
C ALA A 219 -4.19 9.26 22.36
N PRO A 220 -3.53 10.07 23.24
CA PRO A 220 -4.08 11.32 23.75
C PRO A 220 -4.40 12.36 22.66
N GLU A 221 -3.61 12.34 21.58
CA GLU A 221 -3.80 13.17 20.37
C GLU A 221 -4.82 12.59 19.39
N GLY A 222 -5.27 11.36 19.61
CA GLY A 222 -6.29 10.66 18.84
C GLY A 222 -7.63 10.63 19.56
N PHE A 223 -8.14 9.42 19.80
CA PHE A 223 -9.47 9.18 20.37
C PHE A 223 -9.47 8.77 21.86
N LYS A 224 -8.35 8.88 22.55
CA LYS A 224 -8.19 8.74 24.02
C LYS A 224 -8.78 7.47 24.64
N GLY A 225 -8.90 6.40 23.87
CA GLY A 225 -9.47 5.14 24.36
C GLY A 225 -10.99 5.07 24.38
N GLU A 226 -11.72 6.03 23.81
CA GLU A 226 -13.20 6.09 23.87
C GLU A 226 -13.90 4.95 23.13
N PHE A 227 -13.25 4.28 22.16
CA PHE A 227 -13.83 3.26 21.29
C PHE A 227 -13.27 1.86 21.57
N GLY A 228 -13.50 1.32 22.78
CA GLY A 228 -12.90 0.07 23.24
C GLY A 228 -13.21 -1.17 22.37
N LEU A 229 -14.44 -1.27 21.84
CA LEU A 229 -14.79 -2.36 20.93
C LEU A 229 -14.03 -2.27 19.63
N LEU A 230 -13.93 -1.09 19.02
CA LEU A 230 -13.20 -0.87 17.77
C LEU A 230 -11.69 -1.12 17.95
N GLN A 231 -11.12 -0.75 19.11
CA GLN A 231 -9.73 -1.05 19.46
C GLN A 231 -9.46 -2.56 19.46
N ASN A 232 -10.33 -3.33 20.11
CA ASN A 232 -10.21 -4.79 20.16
C ASN A 232 -10.33 -5.41 18.75
N ILE A 233 -11.22 -4.89 17.91
CA ILE A 233 -11.41 -5.33 16.52
C ILE A 233 -10.18 -4.99 15.67
N ALA A 234 -9.60 -3.81 15.83
CA ALA A 234 -8.38 -3.45 15.13
C ALA A 234 -7.21 -4.37 15.53
N LEU A 235 -7.04 -4.63 16.82
CA LEU A 235 -6.00 -5.54 17.31
C LEU A 235 -6.22 -6.99 16.87
N ALA A 236 -7.45 -7.49 16.97
CA ALA A 236 -7.81 -8.83 16.48
C ALA A 236 -7.58 -8.95 14.97
N GLY A 237 -7.97 -7.93 14.20
CA GLY A 237 -7.74 -7.85 12.76
C GLY A 237 -6.25 -7.87 12.40
N MET A 238 -5.41 -7.17 13.15
CA MET A 238 -3.95 -7.25 13.01
C MET A 238 -3.47 -8.71 13.17
N VAL A 239 -3.90 -9.40 14.22
CA VAL A 239 -3.51 -10.80 14.47
C VAL A 239 -3.97 -11.72 13.33
N VAL A 240 -5.22 -11.56 12.86
CA VAL A 240 -5.75 -12.31 11.71
C VAL A 240 -4.92 -12.06 10.45
N LEU A 241 -4.55 -10.82 10.16
CA LEU A 241 -3.74 -10.48 8.98
C LEU A 241 -2.33 -11.07 9.05
N VAL A 242 -1.69 -11.06 10.22
CA VAL A 242 -0.40 -11.74 10.43
C VAL A 242 -0.57 -13.26 10.24
N ALA A 243 -1.62 -13.85 10.78
CA ALA A 243 -1.91 -15.27 10.59
C ALA A 243 -2.12 -15.61 9.10
N LEU A 244 -2.83 -14.77 8.34
CA LEU A 244 -2.99 -14.93 6.89
C LEU A 244 -1.64 -14.90 6.14
N ALA A 245 -0.73 -14.00 6.54
CA ALA A 245 0.62 -13.96 5.97
C ALA A 245 1.40 -15.25 6.25
N VAL A 246 1.37 -15.72 7.50
CA VAL A 246 2.02 -16.97 7.92
C VAL A 246 1.42 -18.18 7.20
N ILE A 247 0.10 -18.30 7.18
CA ILE A 247 -0.60 -19.40 6.46
C ILE A 247 -0.23 -19.37 4.98
N GLN A 248 -0.23 -18.20 4.34
CA GLN A 248 0.13 -18.10 2.93
C GLN A 248 1.61 -18.48 2.70
N PHE A 249 2.52 -18.11 3.60
CA PHE A 249 3.93 -18.48 3.53
C PHE A 249 4.12 -20.01 3.60
N TYR A 250 3.42 -20.68 4.53
CA TYR A 250 3.41 -22.14 4.62
C TYR A 250 2.80 -22.80 3.37
N ARG A 251 1.67 -22.31 2.88
CA ARG A 251 1.03 -22.77 1.63
C ARG A 251 1.93 -22.60 0.40
N ASN A 252 2.81 -21.63 0.42
CA ASN A 252 3.84 -21.41 -0.61
C ASN A 252 5.12 -22.26 -0.38
N CYS A 253 5.09 -23.26 0.49
CA CYS A 253 6.24 -24.08 0.88
C CYS A 253 7.41 -23.23 1.41
N LEU A 254 7.17 -22.42 2.43
CA LEU A 254 8.12 -21.51 3.08
C LEU A 254 8.73 -20.50 2.11
N SER A 255 7.89 -19.89 1.28
CA SER A 255 8.30 -18.87 0.32
C SER A 255 7.27 -17.72 0.27
N LEU A 256 7.71 -16.54 -0.19
CA LEU A 256 6.82 -15.38 -0.35
C LEU A 256 5.76 -15.61 -1.42
N ILE A 257 6.11 -16.32 -2.50
CA ILE A 257 5.19 -16.73 -3.56
C ILE A 257 5.31 -18.26 -3.76
N PRO A 258 4.29 -18.92 -4.33
CA PRO A 258 4.33 -20.35 -4.59
C PRO A 258 5.57 -20.76 -5.36
N LYS A 259 6.03 -21.96 -5.09
CA LYS A 259 7.09 -22.62 -5.88
C LYS A 259 6.42 -23.24 -7.11
N SER A 260 7.03 -23.07 -8.28
CA SER A 260 6.64 -23.74 -9.52
C SER A 260 6.89 -25.25 -9.42
#